data_f4237fe82b67a610affb7ef16a7b0d72
#
_entry.id   f4237fe82b67a610affb7ef16a7b0d72
#
_cell.length_a   1.000
_cell.length_b   1.000
_cell.length_c   1.000
_cell.angle_alpha   90.00
_cell.angle_beta   90.00
_cell.angle_gamma   90.00
#
_symmetry.space_group_name_H-M   'P 1'
#
loop_
_entity.id
_entity.type
_entity.pdbx_description
1 polymer ?
#
loop_
_entity_poly.entity_id
_entity_poly.type
_entity_poly.pdbx_seq_one_letter_code
_entity_poly.pdbx_strand_id
1 'polypeptide(L)' 'MTEKELMQKNVEEFARLQNYMSLVEKDTTAYKVMKDRYIELKVILTASGISLTELDKIKE' A
#
# COMPACT_ATOMS: atom_id res chain seq x y z
N MET A 1 16.75 -1.66 13.47
CA MET A 1 16.18 -1.03 12.27
C MET A 1 15.84 0.41 12.58
N THR A 2 16.30 1.34 11.74
CA THR A 2 15.96 2.75 11.95
C THR A 2 14.54 3.04 11.49
N GLU A 3 13.99 4.14 11.99
CA GLU A 3 12.66 4.59 11.59
C GLU A 3 12.60 4.85 10.08
N LYS A 4 13.67 5.39 9.51
CA LYS A 4 13.76 5.66 8.08
C LYS A 4 13.73 4.37 7.26
N GLU A 5 14.41 3.33 7.72
CA GLU A 5 14.41 2.03 7.04
C GLU A 5 13.04 1.37 7.09
N LEU A 6 12.35 1.45 8.23
CA LEU A 6 11.01 0.93 8.37
C LEU A 6 10.05 1.64 7.43
N MET A 7 10.17 2.95 7.34
CA MET A 7 9.36 3.77 6.45
C MET A 7 9.57 3.38 4.99
N GLN A 8 10.83 3.21 4.60
CA GLN A 8 11.18 2.82 3.23
C GLN A 8 10.60 1.45 2.88
N LYS A 9 10.63 0.50 3.82
CA LYS A 9 10.05 -0.81 3.60
C LYS A 9 8.53 -0.74 3.42
N ASN A 10 7.87 0.13 4.16
CA ASN A 10 6.43 0.32 4.02
C ASN A 10 6.08 0.91 2.65
N VAL A 11 6.86 1.86 2.17
CA VAL A 11 6.66 2.44 0.83
C VAL A 11 6.85 1.37 -0.25
N GLU A 12 7.89 0.56 -0.13
CA GLU A 12 8.16 -0.52 -1.08
C GLU A 12 7.04 -1.56 -1.07
N GLU A 13 6.57 -1.94 0.11
CA GLU A 13 5.48 -2.89 0.24
C GLU A 13 4.20 -2.34 -0.40
N PHE A 14 3.92 -1.07 -0.19
CA PHE A 14 2.75 -0.41 -0.74
C PHE A 14 2.78 -0.43 -2.28
N ALA A 15 3.91 -0.10 -2.87
CA ALA A 15 4.08 -0.12 -4.33
C ALA A 15 3.92 -1.53 -4.89
N ARG A 16 4.54 -2.52 -4.24
CA ARG A 16 4.47 -3.91 -4.67
C ARG A 16 3.04 -4.45 -4.57
N LEU A 17 2.36 -4.12 -3.49
CA LEU A 17 1.00 -4.56 -3.26
C LEU A 17 0.05 -4.03 -4.33
N GLN A 18 0.21 -2.78 -4.73
CA GLN A 18 -0.60 -2.19 -5.80
C GLN A 18 -0.37 -2.90 -7.13
N ASN A 19 0.87 -3.31 -7.40
CA ASN A 19 1.16 -4.10 -8.60
C ASN A 19 0.40 -5.42 -8.59
N TYR A 20 0.38 -6.12 -7.44
CA TYR A 20 -0.36 -7.37 -7.30
C TYR A 20 -1.86 -7.14 -7.48
N MET A 21 -2.39 -6.09 -6.87
CA MET A 21 -3.81 -5.76 -6.98
C MET A 21 -4.22 -5.49 -8.42
N SER A 22 -3.34 -4.91 -9.22
CA SER A 22 -3.62 -4.63 -10.64
C SER A 22 -3.67 -5.89 -11.50
N LEU A 23 -3.09 -6.99 -11.00
CA LEU A 23 -3.06 -8.27 -11.71
C LEU A 23 -4.21 -9.20 -11.34
N VAL A 24 -4.98 -8.86 -10.30
CA VAL A 24 -6.07 -9.69 -9.78
C VAL A 24 -7.40 -9.01 -10.09
N GLU A 25 -8.42 -9.81 -10.34
CA GLU A 25 -9.75 -9.26 -10.57
C GLU A 25 -10.34 -8.69 -9.28
N LYS A 26 -11.04 -7.57 -9.38
CA LYS A 26 -11.53 -6.81 -8.23
C LYS A 26 -12.59 -7.52 -7.40
N ASP A 27 -13.29 -8.46 -7.98
CA ASP A 27 -14.36 -9.18 -7.29
C ASP A 27 -13.91 -10.47 -6.63
N THR A 28 -12.61 -10.70 -6.52
CA THR A 28 -12.05 -11.92 -5.91
C THR A 28 -11.76 -11.72 -4.44
N THR A 29 -11.71 -12.83 -3.69
CA THR A 29 -11.30 -12.81 -2.29
C THR A 29 -9.86 -12.36 -2.15
N ALA A 30 -9.00 -12.76 -3.08
CA ALA A 30 -7.60 -12.34 -3.09
C ALA A 30 -7.48 -10.81 -3.14
N TYR A 31 -8.28 -10.18 -3.97
CA TYR A 31 -8.28 -8.71 -4.08
C TYR A 31 -8.70 -8.06 -2.76
N LYS A 32 -9.74 -8.61 -2.12
CA LYS A 32 -10.22 -8.07 -0.84
C LYS A 32 -9.16 -8.13 0.25
N VAL A 33 -8.44 -9.24 0.33
CA VAL A 33 -7.35 -9.41 1.31
C VAL A 33 -6.24 -8.40 1.03
N MET A 34 -5.87 -8.24 -0.22
CA MET A 34 -4.85 -7.27 -0.62
C MET A 34 -5.29 -5.85 -0.33
N LYS A 35 -6.57 -5.54 -0.56
CA LYS A 35 -7.12 -4.20 -0.30
C LYS A 35 -7.09 -3.86 1.19
N ASP A 36 -7.36 -4.82 2.06
CA ASP A 36 -7.26 -4.60 3.50
C ASP A 36 -5.86 -4.14 3.89
N ARG A 37 -4.84 -4.83 3.38
CA ARG A 37 -3.45 -4.45 3.63
C ARG A 37 -3.11 -3.10 2.98
N TYR A 38 -3.64 -2.85 1.80
CA TYR A 38 -3.48 -1.57 1.11
C TYR A 38 -3.99 -0.41 1.97
N ILE A 39 -5.16 -0.56 2.56
CA ILE A 39 -5.74 0.47 3.43
C ILE A 39 -4.90 0.66 4.69
N GLU A 40 -4.44 -0.44 5.31
CA GLU A 40 -3.55 -0.37 6.48
C GLU A 40 -2.29 0.43 6.16
N LEU A 41 -1.65 0.14 5.03
CA LEU A 41 -0.44 0.85 4.63
C LEU A 41 -0.72 2.33 4.34
N LYS A 42 -1.87 2.65 3.78
CA LYS A 42 -2.26 4.06 3.58
C LYS A 42 -2.33 4.79 4.91
N VAL A 43 -2.94 4.18 5.92
CA VAL A 43 -3.02 4.78 7.25
C VAL A 43 -1.63 4.97 7.86
N ILE A 44 -0.79 3.93 7.78
CA ILE A 44 0.57 3.99 8.33
C ILE A 44 1.39 5.10 7.66
N LEU A 45 1.38 5.15 6.35
CA LEU A 45 2.16 6.13 5.58
C LEU A 45 1.65 7.55 5.81
N THR A 46 0.34 7.73 5.87
CA THR A 46 -0.26 9.03 6.15
C THR A 46 0.11 9.51 7.55
N ALA A 47 0.04 8.62 8.53
CA ALA A 47 0.41 8.96 9.91
C ALA A 47 1.88 9.33 10.03
N SER A 48 2.71 8.80 9.14
CA SER A 48 4.14 9.10 9.10
C SER A 48 4.47 10.36 8.31
N GLY A 49 3.47 11.04 7.77
CA GLY A 49 3.65 12.29 7.05
C GLY A 49 4.02 12.12 5.58
N ILE A 50 3.87 10.92 5.03
CA ILE A 50 4.18 10.66 3.63
C ILE A 50 2.97 10.99 2.77
N SER A 51 3.19 11.77 1.70
CA SER A 51 2.14 12.08 0.74
C SER A 51 1.84 10.88 -0.13
N LEU A 52 0.56 10.52 -0.25
CA LEU A 52 0.13 9.40 -1.08
C LEU A 52 -0.24 9.81 -2.50
N THR A 53 -0.19 11.10 -2.80
CA THR A 53 -0.65 11.63 -4.09
C THR A 53 0.03 10.93 -5.28
N GLU A 54 1.34 10.69 -5.17
CA GLU A 54 2.10 10.03 -6.23
C GLU A 54 2.22 8.52 -6.01
N LEU A 55 2.17 8.08 -4.75
CA LEU A 55 2.36 6.67 -4.41
C LEU A 55 1.10 5.84 -4.63
N ASP A 56 -0.07 6.43 -4.42
CA ASP A 56 -1.33 5.72 -4.52
C ASP A 56 -1.83 5.74 -5.97
N LYS A 57 -1.53 4.68 -6.70
CA LYS A 57 -1.92 4.54 -8.10
C LYS A 57 -3.34 4.00 -8.26
N ILE A 58 -3.78 3.20 -7.31
CA ILE A 58 -5.10 2.58 -7.34
C ILE A 58 -6.20 3.57 -6.95
N LYS A 59 -5.91 4.42 -5.98
CA LYS A 59 -6.80 5.50 -5.52
C LYS A 59 -8.17 5.01 -5.06
N GLU A 60 -8.18 3.98 -4.26
CA GLU A 60 -9.40 3.48 -3.65
C GLU A 60 -9.56 3.80 -2.17
#